data_8501c3fdba625e58ed4a48a6b1894aac
#
_entry.id   8501c3fdba625e58ed4a48a6b1894aac
#
_cell.length_a   1.000
_cell.length_b   1.000
_cell.length_c   1.000
_cell.angle_alpha   90.00
_cell.angle_beta   90.00
_cell.angle_gamma   90.00
#
_symmetry.space_group_name_H-M   'P 1'
#
loop_
_entity.id
_entity.type
_entity.pdbx_description
1 polymer ?
#
loop_
_entity_poly.entity_id
_entity_poly.type
_entity_poly.pdbx_seq_one_letter_code
_entity_poly.pdbx_strand_id
1 'polypeptide(L)'
;MTTLDDLRGDHNALAPHYSRFGVAERLLLSGHSHQAWPDVAEEGLRESFADAARDVDEKWERAFAKADELRAGFRLLLGDPHGEYALGASTHDLVLRFLSAMELPRRPRLVTTEGEFHTLRRQLARLEEEGVEVVRVPLDPVTTLAERVAAEVDDNTAAVLVSAVLFETSRLVPGLAHLADSCRDRSIELVVDAYHAVGVVPFALHDLGLTNAWVLGGGYKYLQLGEGNCFLRLPAHAQELRPVITGWYAEFGALADEREPGKVAYATGGDRFAGATYDPASHYRGARVQRFFAEQGLTPEFLREVSQHQVGLLASVFDQLTLPADVVTRDKSVPLDRLGGFLSLRCADAGGLQAALAAQGVRTDSRGPYLRFGPAPYLSDTQLETAMNALGKVIGG
;
A
#
# COMPACT_ATOMS: atom_id res chain seq x y z
N MET A 1 15.27 7.49 -20.69
CA MET A 1 14.15 6.98 -19.89
C MET A 1 14.05 5.49 -20.13
N THR A 2 13.89 4.70 -19.10
CA THR A 2 13.71 3.25 -19.18
C THR A 2 12.41 2.92 -19.93
N THR A 3 12.45 1.96 -20.84
CA THR A 3 11.30 1.47 -21.61
C THR A 3 10.91 0.06 -21.16
N LEU A 4 9.73 -0.42 -21.54
CA LEU A 4 9.30 -1.79 -21.22
C LEU A 4 10.27 -2.82 -21.85
N ASP A 5 10.73 -2.58 -23.08
CA ASP A 5 11.67 -3.49 -23.77
C ASP A 5 13.02 -3.59 -23.04
N ASP A 6 13.48 -2.50 -22.40
CA ASP A 6 14.70 -2.52 -21.58
C ASP A 6 14.57 -3.42 -20.32
N LEU A 7 13.34 -3.70 -19.89
CA LEU A 7 13.07 -4.50 -18.68
C LEU A 7 12.76 -5.97 -18.97
N ARG A 8 12.32 -6.30 -20.17
CA ARG A 8 11.87 -7.66 -20.53
C ARG A 8 13.01 -8.63 -20.79
N GLY A 9 14.12 -8.12 -21.33
CA GLY A 9 15.27 -8.94 -21.72
C GLY A 9 16.04 -9.53 -20.53
N ASP A 10 16.90 -10.52 -20.80
CA ASP A 10 17.76 -11.16 -19.80
C ASP A 10 18.69 -10.17 -19.09
N HIS A 11 18.99 -9.05 -19.74
CA HIS A 11 19.71 -7.91 -19.18
C HIS A 11 18.74 -6.80 -18.82
N ASN A 12 17.84 -7.05 -17.84
CA ASN A 12 16.93 -6.04 -17.35
C ASN A 12 17.71 -4.80 -16.86
N ALA A 13 17.39 -3.62 -17.43
CA ALA A 13 18.14 -2.38 -17.19
C ALA A 13 18.08 -1.89 -15.74
N LEU A 14 17.06 -2.28 -14.98
CA LEU A 14 16.94 -1.93 -13.56
C LEU A 14 17.73 -2.88 -12.65
N ALA A 15 17.93 -4.15 -13.02
CA ALA A 15 18.54 -5.16 -12.15
C ALA A 15 19.93 -4.75 -11.58
N PRO A 16 20.81 -4.03 -12.31
CA PRO A 16 22.08 -3.57 -11.76
C PRO A 16 21.97 -2.61 -10.58
N HIS A 17 20.86 -1.87 -10.48
CA HIS A 17 20.58 -0.94 -9.38
C HIS A 17 20.14 -1.63 -8.07
N TYR A 18 19.99 -2.95 -8.09
CA TYR A 18 19.61 -3.80 -6.95
C TYR A 18 20.67 -4.85 -6.64
N SER A 19 21.95 -4.52 -6.86
CA SER A 19 23.07 -5.43 -6.75
C SER A 19 23.19 -6.06 -5.36
N ARG A 20 22.84 -5.30 -4.30
CA ARG A 20 22.85 -5.77 -2.91
C ARG A 20 21.83 -6.88 -2.65
N PHE A 21 20.76 -6.90 -3.40
CA PHE A 21 19.71 -7.92 -3.30
C PHE A 21 19.90 -9.08 -4.28
N GLY A 22 20.82 -8.97 -5.23
CA GLY A 22 21.12 -10.02 -6.22
C GLY A 22 19.91 -10.40 -7.05
N VAL A 23 19.09 -9.42 -7.47
CA VAL A 23 17.78 -9.66 -8.12
C VAL A 23 17.94 -10.34 -9.50
N ALA A 24 19.06 -10.12 -10.20
CA ALA A 24 19.34 -10.74 -11.49
C ALA A 24 19.45 -12.28 -11.42
N GLU A 25 19.79 -12.82 -10.25
CA GLU A 25 20.08 -14.25 -10.04
C GLU A 25 18.98 -14.94 -9.21
N ARG A 26 17.92 -14.22 -8.81
CA ARG A 26 16.90 -14.70 -7.89
C ARG A 26 15.51 -14.62 -8.50
N LEU A 27 14.66 -15.60 -8.19
CA LEU A 27 13.27 -15.62 -8.62
C LEU A 27 12.38 -15.07 -7.48
N LEU A 28 12.29 -13.73 -7.39
CA LEU A 28 11.62 -13.01 -6.30
C LEU A 28 10.19 -12.64 -6.71
N LEU A 29 9.25 -13.57 -6.60
CA LEU A 29 7.84 -13.40 -6.97
C LEU A 29 6.94 -13.03 -5.76
N SER A 30 7.50 -12.43 -4.73
CA SER A 30 6.77 -11.93 -3.56
C SER A 30 6.67 -10.39 -3.52
N GLY A 31 6.80 -9.72 -4.66
CA GLY A 31 6.85 -8.26 -4.77
C GLY A 31 5.60 -7.52 -4.27
N HIS A 32 4.44 -8.18 -4.29
CA HIS A 32 3.21 -7.67 -3.69
C HIS A 32 3.23 -7.69 -2.15
N SER A 33 4.16 -8.41 -1.55
CA SER A 33 4.40 -8.44 -0.09
C SER A 33 5.55 -7.51 0.27
N HIS A 34 6.77 -7.76 -0.27
CA HIS A 34 7.95 -6.92 -0.08
C HIS A 34 8.76 -6.92 -1.39
N GLN A 35 9.26 -5.76 -1.79
CA GLN A 35 10.19 -5.65 -2.91
C GLN A 35 11.61 -5.36 -2.43
N ALA A 36 12.60 -5.73 -3.25
CA ALA A 36 13.98 -5.31 -3.05
C ALA A 36 14.09 -3.78 -3.13
N TRP A 37 14.98 -3.21 -2.36
CA TRP A 37 15.28 -1.78 -2.42
C TRP A 37 16.41 -1.53 -3.42
N PRO A 38 16.37 -0.45 -4.20
CA PRO A 38 17.51 -0.07 -5.01
C PRO A 38 18.71 0.28 -4.12
N ASP A 39 19.93 0.06 -4.62
CA ASP A 39 21.16 0.26 -3.85
C ASP A 39 21.31 1.70 -3.31
N VAL A 40 20.70 2.67 -3.98
CA VAL A 40 20.64 4.07 -3.50
C VAL A 40 19.92 4.22 -2.14
N ALA A 41 19.15 3.24 -1.72
CA ALA A 41 18.55 3.23 -0.39
C ALA A 41 19.61 3.27 0.73
N GLU A 42 20.78 2.66 0.51
CA GLU A 42 21.93 2.72 1.42
C GLU A 42 22.48 4.15 1.54
N GLU A 43 22.48 4.93 0.45
CA GLU A 43 22.92 6.32 0.47
C GLU A 43 22.05 7.16 1.44
N GLY A 44 20.73 6.99 1.39
CA GLY A 44 19.82 7.67 2.32
C GLY A 44 20.05 7.29 3.79
N LEU A 45 20.30 6.00 4.07
CA LEU A 45 20.63 5.55 5.43
C LEU A 45 21.96 6.15 5.94
N ARG A 46 22.97 6.22 5.07
CA ARG A 46 24.27 6.85 5.39
C ARG A 46 24.13 8.34 5.62
N GLU A 47 23.30 9.03 4.83
CA GLU A 47 23.00 10.46 5.00
C GLU A 47 22.35 10.73 6.37
N SER A 48 21.37 9.90 6.78
CA SER A 48 20.74 10.00 8.11
C SER A 48 21.77 9.85 9.24
N PHE A 49 22.67 8.88 9.14
CA PHE A 49 23.74 8.69 10.13
C PHE A 49 24.72 9.88 10.15
N ALA A 50 25.11 10.39 8.98
CA ALA A 50 26.03 11.52 8.87
C ALA A 50 25.44 12.81 9.48
N ASP A 51 24.14 13.06 9.26
CA ASP A 51 23.45 14.21 9.85
C ASP A 51 23.34 14.08 11.38
N ALA A 52 23.07 12.91 11.89
CA ALA A 52 23.06 12.65 13.34
C ALA A 52 24.45 12.78 13.98
N ALA A 53 25.50 12.35 13.27
CA ALA A 53 26.88 12.47 13.75
C ALA A 53 27.40 13.92 13.72
N ARG A 54 26.90 14.75 12.80
CA ARG A 54 27.27 16.16 12.68
C ARG A 54 26.62 16.99 13.79
N ASP A 55 25.31 16.83 13.99
CA ASP A 55 24.52 17.67 14.89
C ASP A 55 23.49 16.79 15.62
N VAL A 56 23.83 16.39 16.84
CA VAL A 56 23.02 15.42 17.62
C VAL A 56 21.58 15.87 17.79
N ASP A 57 21.33 17.13 18.15
CA ASP A 57 19.99 17.68 18.39
C ASP A 57 19.43 18.43 17.16
N GLU A 58 20.26 19.18 16.45
CA GLU A 58 19.86 20.02 15.31
C GLU A 58 19.59 19.20 14.03
N LYS A 59 19.87 17.89 14.03
CA LYS A 59 19.54 16.98 12.92
C LYS A 59 18.07 17.00 12.51
N TRP A 60 17.16 17.38 13.45
CA TRP A 60 15.73 17.32 13.21
C TRP A 60 15.24 18.25 12.12
N GLU A 61 15.87 19.41 11.93
CA GLU A 61 15.54 20.29 10.79
C GLU A 61 15.72 19.56 9.45
N ARG A 62 16.85 18.86 9.29
CA ARG A 62 17.12 18.06 8.08
C ARG A 62 16.24 16.84 7.98
N ALA A 63 15.96 16.18 9.09
CA ALA A 63 15.05 15.03 9.13
C ALA A 63 13.63 15.42 8.70
N PHE A 64 13.13 16.58 9.12
CA PHE A 64 11.83 17.10 8.68
C PHE A 64 11.86 17.50 7.20
N ALA A 65 12.95 18.07 6.69
CA ALA A 65 13.10 18.32 5.25
C ALA A 65 13.01 17.00 4.44
N LYS A 66 13.57 15.88 4.93
CA LYS A 66 13.41 14.56 4.30
C LYS A 66 11.99 14.02 4.38
N ALA A 67 11.28 14.25 5.47
CA ALA A 67 9.88 13.94 5.58
C ALA A 67 9.03 14.73 4.55
N ASP A 68 9.38 15.99 4.30
CA ASP A 68 8.71 16.82 3.30
C ASP A 68 9.03 16.38 1.86
N GLU A 69 10.28 15.98 1.58
CA GLU A 69 10.63 15.33 0.31
C GLU A 69 9.77 14.06 0.09
N LEU A 70 9.62 13.24 1.13
CA LEU A 70 8.80 12.02 1.06
C LEU A 70 7.31 12.34 0.80
N ARG A 71 6.76 13.36 1.48
CA ARG A 71 5.40 13.86 1.23
C ARG A 71 5.23 14.36 -0.20
N ALA A 72 6.23 15.08 -0.74
CA ALA A 72 6.20 15.55 -2.12
C ALA A 72 6.13 14.38 -3.11
N GLY A 73 6.85 13.29 -2.87
CA GLY A 73 6.74 12.09 -3.68
C GLY A 73 5.35 11.44 -3.62
N PHE A 74 4.71 11.39 -2.45
CA PHE A 74 3.34 10.91 -2.34
C PHE A 74 2.32 11.82 -3.02
N ARG A 75 2.53 13.16 -3.00
CA ARG A 75 1.71 14.10 -3.78
C ARG A 75 1.75 13.82 -5.28
N LEU A 76 2.95 13.55 -5.81
CA LEU A 76 3.10 13.17 -7.23
C LEU A 76 2.43 11.85 -7.53
N LEU A 77 2.63 10.85 -6.68
CA LEU A 77 2.07 9.50 -6.85
C LEU A 77 0.55 9.48 -6.87
N LEU A 78 -0.09 10.34 -6.06
CA LEU A 78 -1.55 10.41 -5.94
C LEU A 78 -2.18 11.54 -6.79
N GLY A 79 -1.38 12.24 -7.61
CA GLY A 79 -1.88 13.36 -8.41
C GLY A 79 -2.56 14.45 -7.56
N ASP A 80 -2.05 14.70 -6.35
CA ASP A 80 -2.64 15.59 -5.34
C ASP A 80 -1.62 16.64 -4.85
N PRO A 81 -1.28 17.63 -5.69
CA PRO A 81 -0.15 18.54 -5.47
C PRO A 81 -0.29 19.40 -4.20
N HIS A 82 -1.49 19.58 -3.70
CA HIS A 82 -1.81 20.35 -2.49
C HIS A 82 -2.26 19.47 -1.32
N GLY A 83 -2.19 18.14 -1.48
CA GLY A 83 -2.61 17.19 -0.47
C GLY A 83 -1.79 17.25 0.81
N GLU A 84 -2.45 17.03 1.94
CA GLU A 84 -1.83 16.93 3.25
C GLU A 84 -1.64 15.47 3.64
N TYR A 85 -0.47 15.13 4.17
CA TYR A 85 -0.05 13.76 4.46
C TYR A 85 0.51 13.64 5.86
N ALA A 86 -0.14 12.87 6.71
CA ALA A 86 0.46 12.36 7.93
C ALA A 86 1.38 11.17 7.59
N LEU A 87 2.57 11.16 8.18
CA LEU A 87 3.50 10.04 8.05
C LEU A 87 3.48 9.19 9.31
N GLY A 88 3.72 7.89 9.14
CA GLY A 88 3.76 6.93 10.24
C GLY A 88 4.70 5.76 9.96
N ALA A 89 5.17 5.13 11.02
CA ALA A 89 6.01 3.93 10.92
C ALA A 89 5.24 2.75 10.32
N SER A 90 3.93 2.70 10.53
CA SER A 90 3.04 1.66 10.02
C SER A 90 1.67 2.22 9.67
N THR A 91 0.93 1.53 8.80
CA THR A 91 -0.49 1.83 8.56
C THR A 91 -1.33 1.61 9.81
N HIS A 92 -0.91 0.70 10.71
CA HIS A 92 -1.58 0.50 11.98
C HIS A 92 -1.63 1.78 12.83
N ASP A 93 -0.49 2.45 13.00
CA ASP A 93 -0.41 3.71 13.77
C ASP A 93 -1.34 4.79 13.19
N LEU A 94 -1.38 4.89 11.86
CA LEU A 94 -2.21 5.87 11.16
C LEU A 94 -3.70 5.55 11.26
N VAL A 95 -4.08 4.28 11.16
CA VAL A 95 -5.47 3.82 11.37
C VAL A 95 -5.93 4.10 12.79
N LEU A 96 -5.09 3.86 13.81
CA LEU A 96 -5.44 4.15 15.21
C LEU A 96 -5.69 5.64 15.43
N ARG A 97 -4.86 6.51 14.86
CA ARG A 97 -5.06 7.96 14.95
C ARG A 97 -6.32 8.39 14.22
N PHE A 98 -6.57 7.87 13.01
CA PHE A 98 -7.81 8.10 12.29
C PHE A 98 -9.04 7.70 13.12
N LEU A 99 -9.09 6.44 13.59
CA LEU A 99 -10.21 5.93 14.38
C LEU A 99 -10.42 6.72 15.68
N SER A 100 -9.34 7.23 16.28
CA SER A 100 -9.40 8.04 17.50
C SER A 100 -9.96 9.44 17.28
N ALA A 101 -10.04 9.90 16.02
CA ALA A 101 -10.68 11.15 15.64
C ALA A 101 -12.18 11.00 15.36
N MET A 102 -12.68 9.76 15.28
CA MET A 102 -14.08 9.47 15.00
C MET A 102 -14.96 9.62 16.25
N GLU A 103 -16.17 10.14 16.08
CA GLU A 103 -17.14 10.27 17.15
C GLU A 103 -17.87 8.94 17.46
N LEU A 104 -17.13 7.86 17.68
CA LEU A 104 -17.68 6.51 17.93
C LEU A 104 -18.72 6.46 19.07
N PRO A 105 -18.64 7.26 20.15
CA PRO A 105 -19.71 7.30 21.15
C PRO A 105 -21.05 7.81 20.64
N ARG A 106 -21.07 8.62 19.59
CA ARG A 106 -22.28 9.18 18.96
C ARG A 106 -22.73 8.39 17.74
N ARG A 107 -21.77 7.90 16.98
CA ARG A 107 -21.95 7.11 15.74
C ARG A 107 -21.20 5.79 15.90
N PRO A 108 -21.74 4.80 16.63
CA PRO A 108 -21.01 3.60 17.02
C PRO A 108 -20.93 2.53 15.93
N ARG A 109 -21.08 2.90 14.67
CA ARG A 109 -21.08 1.97 13.54
C ARG A 109 -19.95 2.25 12.58
N LEU A 110 -19.24 1.18 12.16
CA LEU A 110 -18.23 1.17 11.12
C LEU A 110 -18.64 0.16 10.05
N VAL A 111 -18.48 0.54 8.77
CA VAL A 111 -18.74 -0.36 7.64
C VAL A 111 -17.43 -0.69 6.95
N THR A 112 -17.25 -1.96 6.61
CA THR A 112 -16.03 -2.48 5.98
C THR A 112 -16.34 -3.67 5.09
N THR A 113 -15.32 -4.33 4.53
CA THR A 113 -15.47 -5.55 3.75
C THR A 113 -14.84 -6.76 4.46
N GLU A 114 -15.21 -7.97 4.06
CA GLU A 114 -14.56 -9.20 4.52
C GLU A 114 -13.12 -9.35 4.01
N GLY A 115 -12.73 -8.54 3.01
CA GLY A 115 -11.43 -8.62 2.33
C GLY A 115 -10.36 -7.67 2.84
N GLU A 116 -10.54 -7.08 4.02
CA GLU A 116 -9.56 -6.15 4.54
C GLU A 116 -8.31 -6.85 5.09
N PHE A 117 -7.16 -6.18 4.96
CA PHE A 117 -5.89 -6.70 5.45
C PHE A 117 -5.93 -6.92 6.97
N HIS A 118 -5.14 -7.87 7.45
CA HIS A 118 -5.12 -8.35 8.83
C HIS A 118 -5.07 -7.26 9.89
N THR A 119 -4.33 -6.18 9.65
CA THR A 119 -4.22 -5.04 10.57
C THR A 119 -5.58 -4.39 10.80
N LEU A 120 -6.26 -4.02 9.72
CA LEU A 120 -7.57 -3.37 9.79
C LEU A 120 -8.62 -4.34 10.35
N ARG A 121 -8.69 -5.55 9.79
CA ARG A 121 -9.61 -6.60 10.24
C ARG A 121 -9.51 -6.85 11.76
N ARG A 122 -8.27 -6.99 12.29
CA ARG A 122 -8.04 -7.25 13.71
C ARG A 122 -8.43 -6.04 14.56
N GLN A 123 -8.10 -4.83 14.13
CA GLN A 123 -8.45 -3.61 14.87
C GLN A 123 -9.96 -3.42 14.96
N LEU A 124 -10.67 -3.63 13.86
CA LEU A 124 -12.14 -3.52 13.84
C LEU A 124 -12.80 -4.60 14.69
N ALA A 125 -12.31 -5.85 14.64
CA ALA A 125 -12.81 -6.93 15.50
C ALA A 125 -12.63 -6.61 17.00
N ARG A 126 -11.51 -5.96 17.38
CA ARG A 126 -11.29 -5.56 18.77
C ARG A 126 -12.21 -4.41 19.20
N LEU A 127 -12.55 -3.49 18.32
CA LEU A 127 -13.54 -2.44 18.59
C LEU A 127 -14.96 -3.03 18.74
N GLU A 128 -15.28 -4.08 17.99
CA GLU A 128 -16.56 -4.79 18.13
C GLU A 128 -16.71 -5.43 19.53
N GLU A 129 -15.64 -5.99 20.08
CA GLU A 129 -15.63 -6.47 21.48
C GLU A 129 -15.88 -5.35 22.52
N GLU A 130 -15.60 -4.08 22.16
CA GLU A 130 -15.87 -2.89 22.99
C GLU A 130 -17.22 -2.22 22.68
N GLY A 131 -18.07 -2.87 21.88
CA GLY A 131 -19.44 -2.44 21.62
C GLY A 131 -19.62 -1.54 20.38
N VAL A 132 -18.60 -1.38 19.53
CA VAL A 132 -18.76 -0.75 18.22
C VAL A 132 -19.39 -1.74 17.26
N GLU A 133 -20.45 -1.35 16.56
CA GLU A 133 -21.04 -2.16 15.49
C GLU A 133 -20.11 -2.17 14.27
N VAL A 134 -19.66 -3.34 13.84
CA VAL A 134 -18.82 -3.49 12.65
C VAL A 134 -19.52 -4.33 11.60
N VAL A 135 -20.02 -3.66 10.55
CA VAL A 135 -20.66 -4.31 9.41
C VAL A 135 -19.62 -4.72 8.39
N ARG A 136 -19.58 -6.01 8.05
CA ARG A 136 -18.66 -6.59 7.06
C ARG A 136 -19.43 -7.03 5.83
N VAL A 137 -19.21 -6.35 4.71
CA VAL A 137 -19.86 -6.67 3.44
C VAL A 137 -19.11 -7.83 2.76
N PRO A 138 -19.79 -8.92 2.37
CA PRO A 138 -19.17 -10.00 1.61
C PRO A 138 -18.51 -9.52 0.32
N LEU A 139 -17.39 -10.11 -0.07
CA LEU A 139 -16.61 -9.65 -1.23
C LEU A 139 -17.31 -9.86 -2.56
N ASP A 140 -17.89 -11.04 -2.77
CA ASP A 140 -18.46 -11.38 -4.07
C ASP A 140 -19.93 -10.96 -4.19
N PRO A 141 -20.32 -10.46 -5.37
CA PRO A 141 -19.47 -10.12 -6.50
C PRO A 141 -18.72 -8.79 -6.29
N VAL A 142 -17.41 -8.77 -6.62
CA VAL A 142 -16.55 -7.58 -6.44
C VAL A 142 -17.03 -6.39 -7.29
N THR A 143 -17.68 -6.68 -8.43
CA THR A 143 -18.18 -5.65 -9.36
C THR A 143 -19.24 -4.72 -8.75
N THR A 144 -19.95 -5.18 -7.71
CA THR A 144 -20.97 -4.40 -6.99
C THR A 144 -20.59 -4.12 -5.54
N LEU A 145 -19.34 -4.40 -5.16
CA LEU A 145 -18.90 -4.32 -3.76
C LEU A 145 -19.09 -2.90 -3.20
N ALA A 146 -18.64 -1.88 -3.91
CA ALA A 146 -18.77 -0.48 -3.47
C ALA A 146 -20.22 -0.05 -3.29
N GLU A 147 -21.13 -0.47 -4.19
CA GLU A 147 -22.58 -0.21 -4.10
C GLU A 147 -23.18 -0.89 -2.87
N ARG A 148 -22.82 -2.15 -2.60
CA ARG A 148 -23.28 -2.90 -1.43
C ARG A 148 -22.75 -2.30 -0.12
N VAL A 149 -21.50 -1.82 -0.12
CA VAL A 149 -20.95 -1.08 1.02
C VAL A 149 -21.72 0.22 1.25
N ALA A 150 -22.03 0.99 0.18
CA ALA A 150 -22.81 2.22 0.28
C ALA A 150 -24.24 1.97 0.80
N ALA A 151 -24.84 0.81 0.48
CA ALA A 151 -26.17 0.44 0.97
C ALA A 151 -26.22 0.13 2.48
N GLU A 152 -25.09 -0.24 3.08
CA GLU A 152 -24.99 -0.49 4.53
C GLU A 152 -24.77 0.79 5.35
N VAL A 153 -24.55 1.93 4.69
CA VAL A 153 -24.27 3.20 5.37
C VAL A 153 -25.55 3.85 5.87
N ASP A 154 -25.59 4.21 7.16
CA ASP A 154 -26.70 4.88 7.82
C ASP A 154 -26.24 6.07 8.70
N ASP A 155 -27.18 6.72 9.40
CA ASP A 155 -26.90 7.89 10.24
C ASP A 155 -26.03 7.57 11.48
N ASN A 156 -25.95 6.31 11.87
CA ASN A 156 -25.09 5.84 12.97
C ASN A 156 -23.68 5.50 12.50
N THR A 157 -23.41 5.51 11.19
CA THR A 157 -22.12 5.17 10.64
C THR A 157 -21.13 6.32 10.82
N ALA A 158 -20.03 6.08 11.55
CA ALA A 158 -18.94 7.05 11.70
C ALA A 158 -17.99 7.03 10.51
N ALA A 159 -17.65 5.84 10.02
CA ALA A 159 -16.70 5.68 8.92
C ALA A 159 -16.93 4.40 8.11
N VAL A 160 -16.48 4.46 6.86
CA VAL A 160 -16.33 3.33 5.93
C VAL A 160 -14.83 3.11 5.68
N LEU A 161 -14.37 1.86 5.76
CA LEU A 161 -12.96 1.50 5.53
C LEU A 161 -12.90 0.36 4.52
N VAL A 162 -12.30 0.61 3.35
CA VAL A 162 -12.25 -0.35 2.24
C VAL A 162 -10.90 -0.34 1.54
N SER A 163 -10.49 -1.47 1.00
CA SER A 163 -9.29 -1.60 0.16
C SER A 163 -9.60 -1.30 -1.30
N ALA A 164 -8.73 -0.57 -2.00
CA ALA A 164 -8.83 -0.33 -3.45
C ALA A 164 -8.47 -1.57 -4.27
N VAL A 165 -7.59 -2.42 -3.73
CA VAL A 165 -7.17 -3.69 -4.32
C VAL A 165 -7.20 -4.77 -3.25
N LEU A 166 -7.94 -5.84 -3.49
CA LEU A 166 -8.07 -6.96 -2.55
C LEU A 166 -6.75 -7.72 -2.41
N PHE A 167 -6.23 -7.83 -1.20
CA PHE A 167 -4.90 -8.35 -0.94
C PHE A 167 -4.72 -9.87 -1.20
N GLU A 168 -5.79 -10.64 -1.19
CA GLU A 168 -5.74 -12.09 -1.47
C GLU A 168 -5.78 -12.39 -2.97
N THR A 169 -6.61 -11.64 -3.72
CA THR A 169 -6.97 -11.96 -5.09
C THR A 169 -6.44 -10.99 -6.13
N SER A 170 -5.80 -9.88 -5.70
CA SER A 170 -5.36 -8.80 -6.59
C SER A 170 -6.47 -8.04 -7.34
N ARG A 171 -7.74 -8.33 -7.07
CA ARG A 171 -8.86 -7.69 -7.77
C ARG A 171 -8.97 -6.22 -7.38
N LEU A 172 -9.11 -5.35 -8.38
CA LEU A 172 -9.47 -3.95 -8.19
C LEU A 172 -10.94 -3.85 -7.78
N VAL A 173 -11.22 -3.00 -6.79
CA VAL A 173 -12.59 -2.69 -6.35
C VAL A 173 -13.11 -1.50 -7.19
N PRO A 174 -14.09 -1.71 -8.07
CA PRO A 174 -14.68 -0.64 -8.86
C PRO A 174 -15.69 0.18 -8.03
N GLY A 175 -16.04 1.37 -8.52
CA GLY A 175 -17.13 2.17 -7.94
C GLY A 175 -16.77 2.98 -6.70
N LEU A 176 -15.48 3.10 -6.35
CA LEU A 176 -15.03 3.87 -5.18
C LEU A 176 -15.44 5.35 -5.24
N ALA A 177 -15.54 5.95 -6.43
CA ALA A 177 -16.06 7.33 -6.59
C ALA A 177 -17.50 7.45 -6.10
N HIS A 178 -18.38 6.52 -6.49
CA HIS A 178 -19.76 6.48 -6.02
C HIS A 178 -19.86 6.29 -4.51
N LEU A 179 -19.02 5.43 -3.93
CA LEU A 179 -18.94 5.25 -2.49
C LEU A 179 -18.49 6.54 -1.79
N ALA A 180 -17.48 7.22 -2.35
CA ALA A 180 -17.00 8.51 -1.83
C ALA A 180 -18.07 9.60 -1.84
N ASP A 181 -18.85 9.69 -2.92
CA ASP A 181 -19.98 10.60 -3.01
C ASP A 181 -21.06 10.27 -1.98
N SER A 182 -21.42 8.99 -1.84
CA SER A 182 -22.42 8.53 -0.87
C SER A 182 -22.02 8.82 0.58
N CYS A 183 -20.74 8.68 0.92
CA CYS A 183 -20.21 9.01 2.25
C CYS A 183 -20.19 10.52 2.48
N ARG A 184 -19.71 11.31 1.51
CA ARG A 184 -19.68 12.77 1.58
C ARG A 184 -21.07 13.36 1.83
N ASP A 185 -22.06 12.93 1.07
CA ASP A 185 -23.42 13.46 1.13
C ASP A 185 -24.09 13.20 2.49
N ARG A 186 -23.58 12.26 3.28
CA ARG A 186 -24.02 11.92 4.64
C ARG A 186 -23.04 12.34 5.75
N SER A 187 -21.98 13.08 5.40
CA SER A 187 -20.90 13.47 6.33
C SER A 187 -20.32 12.27 7.08
N ILE A 188 -19.98 11.22 6.33
CA ILE A 188 -19.35 9.99 6.81
C ILE A 188 -17.95 9.92 6.27
N GLU A 189 -16.99 9.53 7.11
CA GLU A 189 -15.60 9.41 6.71
C GLU A 189 -15.38 8.16 5.85
N LEU A 190 -14.66 8.31 4.74
CA LEU A 190 -14.23 7.18 3.91
C LEU A 190 -12.72 7.04 3.94
N VAL A 191 -12.22 5.88 4.35
CA VAL A 191 -10.81 5.49 4.22
C VAL A 191 -10.68 4.48 3.09
N VAL A 192 -9.82 4.77 2.14
CA VAL A 192 -9.43 3.85 1.08
C VAL A 192 -8.00 3.38 1.32
N ASP A 193 -7.82 2.09 1.61
CA ASP A 193 -6.50 1.47 1.66
C ASP A 193 -6.00 1.22 0.23
N ALA A 194 -5.02 2.00 -0.17
CA ALA A 194 -4.37 1.94 -1.47
C ALA A 194 -3.03 1.19 -1.45
N TYR A 195 -2.70 0.48 -0.36
CA TYR A 195 -1.37 -0.15 -0.20
C TYR A 195 -1.01 -1.14 -1.31
N HIS A 196 -2.01 -1.85 -1.86
CA HIS A 196 -1.83 -2.76 -3.00
C HIS A 196 -2.10 -2.09 -4.37
N ALA A 197 -2.43 -0.80 -4.39
CA ALA A 197 -2.66 -0.04 -5.60
C ALA A 197 -1.45 0.82 -5.98
N VAL A 198 -0.94 1.63 -5.03
CA VAL A 198 0.13 2.61 -5.29
C VAL A 198 1.40 1.95 -5.82
N GLY A 199 1.91 2.45 -6.94
CA GLY A 199 3.09 1.91 -7.63
C GLY A 199 2.80 0.83 -8.68
N VAL A 200 1.56 0.33 -8.81
CA VAL A 200 1.16 -0.65 -9.83
C VAL A 200 -0.19 -0.37 -10.48
N VAL A 201 -0.97 0.53 -9.88
CA VAL A 201 -2.22 1.07 -10.44
C VAL A 201 -2.12 2.58 -10.35
N PRO A 202 -2.32 3.34 -11.43
CA PRO A 202 -2.42 4.79 -11.37
C PRO A 202 -3.52 5.19 -10.37
N PHE A 203 -3.18 6.07 -9.42
CA PHE A 203 -4.06 6.38 -8.30
C PHE A 203 -4.21 7.89 -8.10
N ALA A 204 -4.43 8.62 -9.20
CA ALA A 204 -4.69 10.06 -9.16
C ALA A 204 -6.06 10.32 -8.52
N LEU A 205 -6.10 10.99 -7.37
CA LEU A 205 -7.30 11.14 -6.54
C LEU A 205 -8.42 11.89 -7.24
N HIS A 206 -8.08 12.90 -8.03
CA HIS A 206 -9.06 13.66 -8.82
C HIS A 206 -9.76 12.75 -9.84
N ASP A 207 -8.99 11.96 -10.58
CA ASP A 207 -9.50 11.10 -11.65
C ASP A 207 -10.35 9.94 -11.10
N LEU A 208 -10.03 9.51 -9.87
CA LEU A 208 -10.75 8.46 -9.16
C LEU A 208 -11.96 8.98 -8.35
N GLY A 209 -12.21 10.30 -8.31
CA GLY A 209 -13.27 10.90 -7.49
C GLY A 209 -13.05 10.76 -5.98
N LEU A 210 -11.78 10.63 -5.54
CA LEU A 210 -11.42 10.34 -4.14
C LEU A 210 -10.85 11.55 -3.38
N THR A 211 -11.02 12.78 -3.88
CA THR A 211 -10.47 13.98 -3.25
C THR A 211 -11.00 14.24 -1.84
N ASN A 212 -12.20 13.76 -1.52
CA ASN A 212 -12.82 13.87 -0.19
C ASN A 212 -12.60 12.63 0.69
N ALA A 213 -11.87 11.61 0.20
CA ALA A 213 -11.55 10.42 0.98
C ALA A 213 -10.19 10.55 1.68
N TRP A 214 -10.06 9.87 2.80
CA TRP A 214 -8.76 9.53 3.35
C TRP A 214 -8.14 8.41 2.53
N VAL A 215 -6.85 8.52 2.24
CA VAL A 215 -6.14 7.45 1.54
C VAL A 215 -4.98 6.97 2.38
N LEU A 216 -4.98 5.68 2.66
CA LEU A 216 -3.95 5.00 3.44
C LEU A 216 -3.02 4.22 2.50
N GLY A 217 -1.72 4.28 2.75
CA GLY A 217 -0.76 3.53 1.96
C GLY A 217 0.62 3.47 2.61
N GLY A 218 1.57 2.89 1.91
CA GLY A 218 2.93 2.81 2.40
C GLY A 218 3.94 2.27 1.39
N GLY A 219 5.20 2.29 1.76
CA GLY A 219 6.32 2.21 0.84
C GLY A 219 7.00 0.87 0.65
N TYR A 220 6.83 -0.14 1.52
CA TYR A 220 7.67 -1.34 1.45
C TYR A 220 7.29 -2.37 0.38
N LYS A 221 6.11 -2.19 -0.27
CA LYS A 221 5.69 -3.04 -1.39
C LYS A 221 6.22 -2.46 -2.72
N TYR A 222 5.36 -2.05 -3.60
CA TYR A 222 5.69 -1.65 -4.97
C TYR A 222 6.52 -0.36 -5.08
N LEU A 223 6.47 0.51 -4.05
CA LEU A 223 7.27 1.74 -4.02
C LEU A 223 8.73 1.52 -3.59
N GLN A 224 9.08 0.34 -3.06
CA GLN A 224 10.46 -0.06 -2.71
C GLN A 224 11.15 0.85 -1.68
N LEU A 225 10.36 1.62 -0.90
CA LEU A 225 10.90 2.55 0.09
C LEU A 225 11.37 1.87 1.38
N GLY A 226 11.13 0.56 1.51
CA GLY A 226 11.29 -0.19 2.75
C GLY A 226 10.27 0.21 3.83
N GLU A 227 10.36 -0.40 4.99
CA GLU A 227 9.48 -0.20 6.13
C GLU A 227 9.59 1.23 6.70
N GLY A 228 8.58 1.66 7.45
CA GLY A 228 8.59 2.95 8.14
C GLY A 228 8.14 4.15 7.30
N ASN A 229 7.70 3.94 6.07
CA ASN A 229 7.27 4.96 5.12
C ASN A 229 5.80 4.79 4.77
N CYS A 230 4.92 4.84 5.78
CA CYS A 230 3.49 4.83 5.59
C CYS A 230 2.92 6.26 5.61
N PHE A 231 1.81 6.44 4.90
CA PHE A 231 1.12 7.72 4.84
C PHE A 231 -0.39 7.56 5.03
N LEU A 232 -0.99 8.60 5.58
CA LEU A 232 -2.42 8.86 5.57
C LEU A 232 -2.62 10.22 4.89
N ARG A 233 -3.21 10.22 3.70
CA ARG A 233 -3.61 11.44 3.01
C ARG A 233 -4.92 11.93 3.60
N LEU A 234 -4.99 13.23 3.91
CA LEU A 234 -6.09 13.87 4.59
C LEU A 234 -7.00 14.64 3.61
N PRO A 235 -8.33 14.46 3.67
CA PRO A 235 -9.24 15.38 2.99
C PRO A 235 -9.23 16.76 3.67
N ALA A 236 -9.71 17.80 2.97
CA ALA A 236 -9.62 19.18 3.46
C ALA A 236 -10.30 19.39 4.83
N HIS A 237 -11.45 18.74 5.06
CA HIS A 237 -12.20 18.84 6.33
C HIS A 237 -11.51 18.18 7.52
N ALA A 238 -10.49 17.36 7.31
CA ALA A 238 -9.72 16.72 8.39
C ALA A 238 -9.08 17.73 9.36
N GLN A 239 -8.93 19.00 8.93
CA GLN A 239 -8.43 20.08 9.78
C GLN A 239 -9.36 20.40 10.97
N GLU A 240 -10.60 19.98 10.92
CA GLU A 240 -11.58 20.16 12.00
C GLU A 240 -11.55 19.01 13.02
N LEU A 241 -10.96 17.88 12.66
CA LEU A 241 -10.92 16.69 13.50
C LEU A 241 -9.80 16.75 14.55
N ARG A 242 -10.04 16.10 15.69
CA ARG A 242 -9.15 16.12 16.86
C ARG A 242 -8.86 14.69 17.32
N PRO A 243 -7.80 14.01 16.81
CA PRO A 243 -7.45 12.65 17.23
C PRO A 243 -7.22 12.56 18.74
N VAL A 244 -7.83 11.60 19.42
CA VAL A 244 -7.59 11.35 20.86
C VAL A 244 -6.23 10.68 21.07
N ILE A 245 -5.83 9.81 20.11
CA ILE A 245 -4.47 9.24 20.09
C ILE A 245 -3.57 10.24 19.37
N THR A 246 -2.81 11.02 20.15
CA THR A 246 -1.95 12.10 19.65
C THR A 246 -0.59 12.08 20.36
N GLY A 247 0.40 12.75 19.80
CA GLY A 247 1.72 12.90 20.36
C GLY A 247 2.24 14.33 20.22
N TRP A 248 3.36 14.64 20.86
CA TRP A 248 3.87 15.99 20.93
C TRP A 248 4.31 16.58 19.56
N TYR A 249 4.54 15.75 18.54
CA TYR A 249 4.78 16.24 17.19
C TYR A 249 3.51 16.81 16.51
N ALA A 250 2.34 16.47 16.99
CA ALA A 250 1.10 17.09 16.53
C ALA A 250 0.95 18.57 16.99
N GLU A 251 1.85 19.04 17.86
CA GLU A 251 1.93 20.44 18.33
C GLU A 251 3.34 21.03 18.14
N PHE A 252 4.25 20.35 17.42
CA PHE A 252 5.69 20.63 17.44
C PHE A 252 6.03 22.09 17.13
N GLY A 253 5.41 22.70 16.12
CA GLY A 253 5.64 24.09 15.73
C GLY A 253 5.10 25.13 16.71
N ALA A 254 4.25 24.74 17.67
CA ALA A 254 3.56 25.61 18.62
C ALA A 254 3.90 25.30 20.08
N LEU A 255 4.97 24.55 20.34
CA LEU A 255 5.34 24.12 21.71
C LEU A 255 5.67 25.31 22.65
N ALA A 256 6.13 26.44 22.09
CA ALA A 256 6.44 27.64 22.81
C ALA A 256 5.27 28.63 22.95
N ASP A 257 4.15 28.37 22.30
CA ASP A 257 3.00 29.25 22.29
C ASP A 257 2.23 29.18 23.62
N GLU A 258 1.49 30.24 23.94
CA GLU A 258 0.62 30.29 25.11
C GLU A 258 -0.52 29.29 24.93
N ARG A 259 -0.70 28.42 25.92
CA ARG A 259 -1.73 27.35 25.90
C ARG A 259 -3.04 27.80 26.46
N GLU A 260 -4.14 27.48 25.78
CA GLU A 260 -5.48 27.62 26.31
C GLU A 260 -5.68 26.57 27.42
N PRO A 261 -6.03 27.00 28.67
CA PRO A 261 -6.19 26.06 29.79
C PRO A 261 -7.24 24.98 29.51
N GLY A 262 -6.89 23.71 29.75
CA GLY A 262 -7.77 22.57 29.57
C GLY A 262 -7.98 22.13 28.11
N LYS A 263 -7.22 22.67 27.17
CA LYS A 263 -7.33 22.34 25.75
C LYS A 263 -5.97 21.94 25.16
N VAL A 264 -5.96 20.89 24.34
CA VAL A 264 -4.79 20.43 23.60
C VAL A 264 -4.78 21.11 22.24
N ALA A 265 -3.66 21.74 21.87
CA ALA A 265 -3.47 22.34 20.56
C ALA A 265 -3.11 21.26 19.51
N TYR A 266 -3.37 21.56 18.24
CA TYR A 266 -2.99 20.73 17.10
C TYR A 266 -2.39 21.60 16.00
N ALA A 267 -1.34 21.08 15.37
CA ALA A 267 -0.80 21.64 14.14
C ALA A 267 -1.83 21.60 13.00
N THR A 268 -1.52 22.30 11.92
CA THR A 268 -2.26 22.23 10.65
C THR A 268 -1.74 21.10 9.77
N GLY A 269 -2.49 20.77 8.73
CA GLY A 269 -2.07 19.78 7.74
C GLY A 269 -1.92 18.37 8.30
N GLY A 270 -1.01 17.61 7.70
CA GLY A 270 -0.72 16.23 8.07
C GLY A 270 -0.16 16.07 9.47
N ASP A 271 0.51 17.09 10.00
CA ASP A 271 1.13 17.02 11.32
C ASP A 271 0.09 16.94 12.45
N ARG A 272 -1.17 17.35 12.22
CA ARG A 272 -2.28 17.11 13.15
C ARG A 272 -2.44 15.65 13.56
N PHE A 273 -2.09 14.74 12.66
CA PHE A 273 -2.11 13.29 12.88
C PHE A 273 -0.72 12.71 13.15
N ALA A 274 0.28 13.55 13.46
CA ALA A 274 1.60 13.09 13.85
C ALA A 274 1.58 12.45 15.24
N GLY A 275 2.57 11.60 15.49
CA GLY A 275 2.78 10.93 16.77
C GLY A 275 3.81 11.63 17.65
N ALA A 276 4.75 10.84 18.12
CA ALA A 276 5.87 11.29 18.94
C ALA A 276 7.20 11.08 18.20
N THR A 277 8.32 11.20 18.91
CA THR A 277 9.67 10.96 18.40
C THR A 277 9.75 9.61 17.67
N TYR A 278 10.32 9.62 16.49
CA TYR A 278 10.46 8.46 15.63
C TYR A 278 11.89 8.34 15.08
N ASP A 279 12.23 7.19 14.49
CA ASP A 279 13.47 7.02 13.75
C ASP A 279 13.34 7.62 12.33
N PRO A 280 14.01 8.74 12.00
CA PRO A 280 13.89 9.40 10.71
C PRO A 280 14.62 8.69 9.57
N ALA A 281 15.44 7.65 9.85
CA ALA A 281 16.27 6.98 8.84
C ALA A 281 15.43 6.41 7.68
N SER A 282 14.19 5.96 7.97
CA SER A 282 13.25 5.50 6.94
C SER A 282 12.89 6.61 5.94
N HIS A 283 12.71 7.85 6.39
CA HIS A 283 12.38 8.99 5.53
C HIS A 283 13.54 9.37 4.61
N TYR A 284 14.78 9.36 5.11
CA TYR A 284 15.97 9.56 4.28
C TYR A 284 16.08 8.52 3.18
N ARG A 285 15.91 7.24 3.54
CA ARG A 285 15.88 6.13 2.59
C ARG A 285 14.76 6.34 1.56
N GLY A 286 13.54 6.61 2.03
CA GLY A 286 12.37 6.77 1.16
C GLY A 286 12.52 7.93 0.18
N ALA A 287 12.97 9.10 0.63
CA ALA A 287 13.22 10.26 -0.20
C ALA A 287 14.27 9.98 -1.28
N ARG A 288 15.36 9.25 -0.95
CA ARG A 288 16.38 8.87 -1.93
C ARG A 288 15.84 7.89 -2.98
N VAL A 289 15.02 6.92 -2.57
CA VAL A 289 14.39 5.97 -3.50
C VAL A 289 13.38 6.67 -4.41
N GLN A 290 12.57 7.60 -3.91
CA GLN A 290 11.66 8.37 -4.76
C GLN A 290 12.40 9.19 -5.82
N ARG A 291 13.54 9.79 -5.47
CA ARG A 291 14.41 10.45 -6.45
C ARG A 291 14.92 9.47 -7.51
N PHE A 292 15.34 8.29 -7.11
CA PHE A 292 15.73 7.23 -8.05
C PHE A 292 14.60 6.85 -9.00
N PHE A 293 13.36 6.72 -8.52
CA PHE A 293 12.22 6.45 -9.38
C PHE A 293 12.04 7.56 -10.44
N ALA A 294 12.16 8.82 -10.04
CA ALA A 294 12.12 9.96 -10.97
C ALA A 294 13.31 9.94 -11.96
N GLU A 295 14.54 9.64 -11.52
CA GLU A 295 15.75 9.53 -12.32
C GLU A 295 15.61 8.41 -13.40
N GLN A 296 14.96 7.29 -13.06
CA GLN A 296 14.74 6.17 -13.96
C GLN A 296 13.46 6.29 -14.81
N GLY A 297 12.61 7.30 -14.57
CA GLY A 297 11.34 7.47 -15.25
C GLY A 297 10.27 6.46 -14.84
N LEU A 298 10.32 5.94 -13.61
CA LEU A 298 9.36 4.98 -13.06
C LEU A 298 8.08 5.69 -12.60
N THR A 299 7.31 6.23 -13.55
CA THR A 299 6.02 6.88 -13.28
C THR A 299 4.94 5.84 -12.94
N PRO A 300 3.83 6.23 -12.30
CA PRO A 300 2.71 5.31 -12.04
C PRO A 300 2.18 4.61 -13.30
N GLU A 301 2.09 5.33 -14.41
CA GLU A 301 1.61 4.82 -15.69
C GLU A 301 2.59 3.77 -16.25
N PHE A 302 3.89 4.08 -16.24
CA PHE A 302 4.92 3.15 -16.70
C PHE A 302 4.99 1.91 -15.82
N LEU A 303 4.95 2.06 -14.49
CA LEU A 303 4.90 0.93 -13.57
C LEU A 303 3.64 0.08 -13.76
N ARG A 304 2.51 0.69 -14.14
CA ARG A 304 1.30 -0.03 -14.53
C ARG A 304 1.51 -0.86 -15.79
N GLU A 305 2.10 -0.28 -16.82
CA GLU A 305 2.43 -0.98 -18.07
C GLU A 305 3.32 -2.20 -17.80
N VAL A 306 4.40 -2.02 -17.02
CA VAL A 306 5.29 -3.11 -16.61
C VAL A 306 4.53 -4.19 -15.85
N SER A 307 3.74 -3.80 -14.85
CA SER A 307 2.97 -4.75 -14.03
C SER A 307 1.95 -5.55 -14.85
N GLN A 308 1.25 -4.90 -15.78
CA GLN A 308 0.28 -5.57 -16.65
C GLN A 308 0.97 -6.57 -17.58
N HIS A 309 2.13 -6.20 -18.15
CA HIS A 309 2.94 -7.12 -18.94
C HIS A 309 3.34 -8.34 -18.12
N GLN A 310 3.93 -8.13 -16.94
CA GLN A 310 4.47 -9.20 -16.11
C GLN A 310 3.37 -10.14 -15.58
N VAL A 311 2.25 -9.59 -15.10
CA VAL A 311 1.09 -10.39 -14.65
C VAL A 311 0.46 -11.14 -15.82
N GLY A 312 0.37 -10.51 -17.00
CA GLY A 312 -0.12 -11.13 -18.23
C GLY A 312 0.76 -12.29 -18.69
N LEU A 313 2.08 -12.13 -18.64
CA LEU A 313 3.04 -13.18 -18.96
C LEU A 313 2.89 -14.39 -18.00
N LEU A 314 2.87 -14.14 -16.69
CA LEU A 314 2.65 -15.19 -15.69
C LEU A 314 1.33 -15.95 -15.92
N ALA A 315 0.25 -15.24 -16.23
CA ALA A 315 -1.05 -15.85 -16.53
C ALA A 315 -1.01 -16.68 -17.82
N SER A 316 -0.34 -16.19 -18.86
CA SER A 316 -0.19 -16.91 -20.15
C SER A 316 0.63 -18.19 -19.98
N VAL A 317 1.76 -18.14 -19.29
CA VAL A 317 2.58 -19.33 -19.03
C VAL A 317 1.81 -20.33 -18.16
N PHE A 318 1.12 -19.87 -17.10
CA PHE A 318 0.27 -20.73 -16.28
C PHE A 318 -0.79 -21.47 -17.11
N ASP A 319 -1.48 -20.77 -18.01
CA ASP A 319 -2.52 -21.39 -18.86
C ASP A 319 -1.96 -22.47 -19.81
N GLN A 320 -0.70 -22.31 -20.24
CA GLN A 320 -0.01 -23.30 -21.10
C GLN A 320 0.40 -24.57 -20.36
N LEU A 321 0.60 -24.51 -19.03
CA LEU A 321 1.01 -25.67 -18.23
C LEU A 321 -0.06 -26.75 -18.13
N THR A 322 -1.32 -26.42 -18.41
CA THR A 322 -2.46 -27.38 -18.41
C THR A 322 -2.53 -28.22 -17.13
N LEU A 323 -2.40 -27.56 -15.97
CA LEU A 323 -2.37 -28.21 -14.66
C LEU A 323 -3.78 -28.65 -14.21
N PRO A 324 -3.89 -29.69 -13.35
CA PRO A 324 -5.18 -30.16 -12.82
C PRO A 324 -5.91 -29.05 -12.06
N ALA A 325 -7.15 -28.74 -12.44
CA ALA A 325 -7.93 -27.64 -11.88
C ALA A 325 -8.35 -27.86 -10.42
N ASP A 326 -8.37 -29.10 -9.95
CA ASP A 326 -8.59 -29.47 -8.56
C ASP A 326 -7.36 -29.24 -7.67
N VAL A 327 -6.16 -29.14 -8.25
CA VAL A 327 -4.91 -28.82 -7.55
C VAL A 327 -4.66 -27.31 -7.55
N VAL A 328 -4.73 -26.68 -8.73
CA VAL A 328 -4.47 -25.26 -8.91
C VAL A 328 -5.27 -24.66 -10.07
N THR A 329 -5.83 -23.50 -9.87
CA THR A 329 -6.58 -22.79 -10.92
C THR A 329 -6.45 -21.27 -10.76
N ARG A 330 -6.67 -20.54 -11.86
CA ARG A 330 -6.87 -19.09 -11.79
C ARG A 330 -8.29 -18.71 -12.17
N ASP A 331 -8.79 -17.61 -11.66
CA ASP A 331 -10.08 -17.07 -12.06
C ASP A 331 -9.95 -16.36 -13.42
N LYS A 332 -10.46 -17.02 -14.48
CA LYS A 332 -10.48 -16.45 -15.84
C LYS A 332 -11.63 -15.49 -16.10
N SER A 333 -12.59 -15.39 -15.19
CA SER A 333 -13.71 -14.43 -15.30
C SER A 333 -13.30 -12.99 -15.04
N VAL A 334 -12.16 -12.80 -14.36
CA VAL A 334 -11.61 -11.46 -14.09
C VAL A 334 -10.60 -11.10 -15.19
N PRO A 335 -10.86 -10.03 -15.96
CA PRO A 335 -9.90 -9.51 -16.93
C PRO A 335 -8.57 -9.12 -16.25
N LEU A 336 -7.44 -9.35 -16.91
CA LEU A 336 -6.11 -9.08 -16.33
C LEU A 336 -5.88 -7.60 -16.03
N ASP A 337 -6.51 -6.69 -16.77
CA ASP A 337 -6.49 -5.25 -16.51
C ASP A 337 -7.26 -4.84 -15.25
N ARG A 338 -8.06 -5.75 -14.69
CA ARG A 338 -8.76 -5.61 -13.41
C ARG A 338 -8.01 -6.21 -12.24
N LEU A 339 -6.77 -6.63 -12.44
CA LEU A 339 -5.87 -7.05 -11.38
C LEU A 339 -4.89 -5.92 -11.02
N GLY A 340 -4.43 -5.93 -9.78
CA GLY A 340 -3.30 -5.14 -9.29
C GLY A 340 -1.96 -5.75 -9.70
N GLY A 341 -0.97 -5.74 -8.80
CA GLY A 341 0.42 -6.08 -9.10
C GLY A 341 0.81 -7.56 -8.94
N PHE A 342 -0.14 -8.50 -8.90
CA PHE A 342 0.19 -9.93 -8.76
C PHE A 342 -0.87 -10.84 -9.36
N LEU A 343 -0.44 -12.05 -9.76
CA LEU A 343 -1.31 -13.15 -10.14
C LEU A 343 -1.62 -14.00 -8.90
N SER A 344 -2.90 -14.24 -8.65
CA SER A 344 -3.38 -15.10 -7.57
C SER A 344 -3.94 -16.40 -8.15
N LEU A 345 -3.45 -17.53 -7.66
CA LEU A 345 -3.88 -18.88 -8.03
C LEU A 345 -4.57 -19.52 -6.85
N ARG A 346 -5.78 -20.04 -7.04
CA ARG A 346 -6.47 -20.82 -6.01
C ARG A 346 -5.93 -22.24 -6.02
N CYS A 347 -5.51 -22.76 -4.88
CA CYS A 347 -4.86 -24.06 -4.72
C CYS A 347 -5.56 -24.89 -3.65
N ALA A 348 -5.51 -26.21 -3.80
CA ALA A 348 -5.92 -27.14 -2.76
C ALA A 348 -4.99 -27.05 -1.52
N ASP A 349 -3.67 -26.86 -1.76
CA ASP A 349 -2.65 -26.66 -0.73
C ASP A 349 -1.69 -25.55 -1.17
N ALA A 350 -2.07 -24.30 -0.97
CA ALA A 350 -1.25 -23.15 -1.33
C ALA A 350 0.05 -23.08 -0.51
N GLY A 351 0.02 -23.46 0.77
CA GLY A 351 1.18 -23.46 1.66
C GLY A 351 2.21 -24.51 1.26
N GLY A 352 1.78 -25.72 0.95
CA GLY A 352 2.65 -26.80 0.47
C GLY A 352 3.31 -26.45 -0.87
N LEU A 353 2.54 -25.88 -1.81
CA LEU A 353 3.08 -25.42 -3.10
C LEU A 353 4.10 -24.28 -2.92
N GLN A 354 3.82 -23.33 -2.03
CA GLN A 354 4.78 -22.26 -1.69
C GLN A 354 6.09 -22.85 -1.16
N ALA A 355 6.03 -23.79 -0.22
CA ALA A 355 7.20 -24.44 0.35
C ALA A 355 8.01 -25.23 -0.71
N ALA A 356 7.33 -25.97 -1.59
CA ALA A 356 7.96 -26.72 -2.67
C ALA A 356 8.64 -25.78 -3.70
N LEU A 357 8.01 -24.67 -4.05
CA LEU A 357 8.62 -23.64 -4.91
C LEU A 357 9.83 -23.00 -4.25
N ALA A 358 9.75 -22.70 -2.95
CA ALA A 358 10.88 -22.15 -2.19
C ALA A 358 12.09 -23.09 -2.18
N ALA A 359 11.88 -24.41 -2.13
CA ALA A 359 12.93 -25.43 -2.26
C ALA A 359 13.60 -25.44 -3.65
N GLN A 360 12.91 -24.94 -4.68
CA GLN A 360 13.44 -24.74 -6.03
C GLN A 360 13.99 -23.30 -6.26
N GLY A 361 14.11 -22.48 -5.20
CA GLY A 361 14.62 -21.13 -5.29
C GLY A 361 13.61 -20.07 -5.72
N VAL A 362 12.33 -20.44 -5.92
CA VAL A 362 11.27 -19.50 -6.29
C VAL A 362 10.59 -18.94 -5.03
N ARG A 363 10.70 -17.65 -4.81
CA ARG A 363 10.09 -16.97 -3.65
C ARG A 363 8.70 -16.44 -4.03
N THR A 364 7.67 -17.07 -3.49
CA THR A 364 6.27 -16.68 -3.63
C THR A 364 5.67 -16.42 -2.25
N ASP A 365 4.40 -16.08 -2.19
CA ASP A 365 3.64 -15.90 -0.95
C ASP A 365 2.31 -16.66 -1.05
N SER A 366 1.74 -17.07 0.09
CA SER A 366 0.42 -17.69 0.15
C SER A 366 -0.47 -17.05 1.21
N ARG A 367 -1.77 -16.99 0.95
CA ARG A 367 -2.79 -16.56 1.92
C ARG A 367 -4.05 -17.39 1.75
N GLY A 368 -4.46 -18.06 2.83
CA GLY A 368 -5.58 -18.99 2.75
C GLY A 368 -5.40 -19.96 1.59
N PRO A 369 -6.37 -20.10 0.69
CA PRO A 369 -6.28 -21.00 -0.46
C PRO A 369 -5.52 -20.41 -1.66
N TYR A 370 -4.90 -19.25 -1.53
CA TYR A 370 -4.27 -18.52 -2.64
C TYR A 370 -2.75 -18.58 -2.59
N LEU A 371 -2.13 -19.09 -3.66
CA LEU A 371 -0.72 -18.94 -3.99
C LEU A 371 -0.56 -17.71 -4.88
N ARG A 372 0.34 -16.78 -4.51
CA ARG A 372 0.44 -15.47 -5.13
C ARG A 372 1.82 -15.26 -5.76
N PHE A 373 1.84 -14.84 -7.02
CA PHE A 373 3.04 -14.51 -7.79
C PHE A 373 3.05 -13.00 -8.05
N GLY A 374 3.83 -12.26 -7.28
CA GLY A 374 3.98 -10.81 -7.41
C GLY A 374 5.33 -10.46 -8.01
N PRO A 375 5.39 -10.14 -9.29
CA PRO A 375 6.61 -9.69 -9.94
C PRO A 375 7.03 -8.30 -9.48
N ALA A 376 8.21 -7.87 -9.93
CA ALA A 376 8.74 -6.53 -9.71
C ALA A 376 9.46 -6.04 -10.96
N PRO A 377 9.58 -4.72 -11.19
CA PRO A 377 10.14 -4.17 -12.43
C PRO A 377 11.56 -4.61 -12.78
N TYR A 378 12.33 -5.05 -11.79
CA TYR A 378 13.70 -5.54 -11.97
C TYR A 378 13.80 -7.02 -12.38
N LEU A 379 12.67 -7.72 -12.62
CA LEU A 379 12.65 -9.11 -13.10
C LEU A 379 12.45 -9.15 -14.61
N SER A 380 13.25 -9.98 -15.30
CA SER A 380 13.12 -10.25 -16.72
C SER A 380 11.98 -11.24 -17.05
N ASP A 381 11.54 -11.29 -18.31
CA ASP A 381 10.55 -12.25 -18.78
C ASP A 381 11.02 -13.69 -18.54
N THR A 382 12.30 -14.00 -18.80
CA THR A 382 12.89 -15.32 -18.56
C THR A 382 12.80 -15.74 -17.08
N GLN A 383 13.00 -14.82 -16.14
CA GLN A 383 12.84 -15.11 -14.71
C GLN A 383 11.38 -15.44 -14.37
N LEU A 384 10.41 -14.72 -14.93
CA LEU A 384 8.98 -14.97 -14.71
C LEU A 384 8.54 -16.31 -15.29
N GLU A 385 8.95 -16.63 -16.52
CA GLU A 385 8.69 -17.92 -17.16
C GLU A 385 9.32 -19.06 -16.38
N THR A 386 10.56 -18.92 -15.95
CA THR A 386 11.26 -19.92 -15.14
C THR A 386 10.53 -20.20 -13.85
N ALA A 387 10.07 -19.14 -13.14
CA ALA A 387 9.34 -19.26 -11.89
C ALA A 387 7.99 -19.98 -12.09
N MET A 388 7.24 -19.66 -13.16
CA MET A 388 5.96 -20.30 -13.44
C MET A 388 6.15 -21.75 -13.92
N ASN A 389 7.16 -22.04 -14.73
CA ASN A 389 7.51 -23.39 -15.14
C ASN A 389 7.94 -24.27 -13.95
N ALA A 390 8.54 -23.69 -12.90
CA ALA A 390 8.84 -24.42 -11.66
C ALA A 390 7.55 -24.91 -10.97
N LEU A 391 6.45 -24.15 -11.02
CA LEU A 391 5.15 -24.61 -10.52
C LEU A 391 4.66 -25.87 -11.27
N GLY A 392 4.82 -25.88 -12.60
CA GLY A 392 4.51 -27.05 -13.41
C GLY A 392 5.29 -28.30 -12.98
N LYS A 393 6.59 -28.15 -12.71
CA LYS A 393 7.44 -29.26 -12.23
C LYS A 393 7.05 -29.73 -10.83
N VAL A 394 6.67 -28.81 -9.92
CA VAL A 394 6.25 -29.16 -8.55
C VAL A 394 4.95 -29.98 -8.56
N ILE A 395 4.03 -29.71 -9.48
CA ILE A 395 2.71 -30.38 -9.54
C ILE A 395 2.77 -31.65 -10.41
N GLY A 396 3.58 -31.65 -11.46
CA GLY A 396 3.67 -32.78 -12.42
C GLY A 396 4.70 -33.85 -12.09
N GLY A 397 5.60 -33.59 -11.13
CA GLY A 397 6.60 -34.53 -10.63
C GLY A 397 6.21 -35.22 -9.37
#